data_9e980a5bff7158277326268b30189c38
#
_entry.id   9e980a5bff7158277326268b30189c38
#
_cell.length_a   1.000
_cell.length_b   1.000
_cell.length_c   1.000
_cell.angle_alpha   90.00
_cell.angle_beta   90.00
_cell.angle_gamma   90.00
#
_symmetry.space_group_name_H-M   'P 1'
#
loop_
_entity.id
_entity.type
_entity.pdbx_description
1 polymer ?
#
loop_
_entity_poly.entity_id
_entity_poly.type
_entity_poly.pdbx_seq_one_letter_code
_entity_poly.pdbx_strand_id
1 'polypeptide(L)'
;MPVLAADLNERVVRVPVDSAGSITLETTIFKPNGPGPFPIIVFNHGKMAGDPRAQARSRPLAFAREFVRRGYVVVAPNREGFGNSGGTYRQEGCDVEKNGDAQADDVAATIAYMSKESYVDTSRIVVAGTSHGGLTTIAYGMRAAPGVRGLINFSGGLRQDACSGWQDNLTQAFEAYGEKARVPSLWLYGDNDSIWTHELTERMYAAYVGHGASAKMIDFGSYKNDAHRLVVDRDGVPIWWPSVDAFLTRIGMPTRPEYQVETRPMPQATGYAAVDSVNAVPYLDSAGRAAYSKFLHQFPSRAFAVASSGAWSWAEGGDDPMSVALTNCSKENHGEPCQLYAVNDSVVWNDGTQTASSSGGNDTTGVGGTGTVAHPSLASRW
;
A
#
# COMPACT_ATOMS: atom_id res chain seq x y z
N MET A 1 10.10 -4.22 19.03
CA MET A 1 9.52 -4.82 17.81
C MET A 1 8.25 -4.06 17.47
N PRO A 2 7.93 -3.79 16.20
CA PRO A 2 6.64 -3.18 15.88
C PRO A 2 5.51 -4.12 16.31
N VAL A 3 4.45 -3.55 16.88
CA VAL A 3 3.26 -4.31 17.28
C VAL A 3 2.61 -4.88 16.02
N LEU A 4 2.32 -6.19 16.02
CA LEU A 4 1.62 -6.84 14.91
C LEU A 4 0.15 -6.39 14.84
N ALA A 5 -0.42 -6.36 13.63
CA ALA A 5 -1.85 -6.07 13.42
C ALA A 5 -2.67 -7.32 13.76
N ALA A 6 -3.11 -7.40 15.00
CA ALA A 6 -3.89 -8.54 15.51
C ALA A 6 -5.22 -8.72 14.76
N ASP A 7 -5.83 -7.63 14.32
CA ASP A 7 -7.05 -7.59 13.51
C ASP A 7 -6.89 -8.23 12.12
N LEU A 8 -5.65 -8.36 11.64
CA LEU A 8 -5.30 -9.00 10.38
C LEU A 8 -4.63 -10.37 10.56
N ASN A 9 -4.55 -10.92 11.76
CA ASN A 9 -3.77 -12.12 12.08
C ASN A 9 -2.34 -12.04 11.51
N GLU A 10 -1.70 -10.89 11.66
CA GLU A 10 -0.37 -10.63 11.11
C GLU A 10 0.66 -11.59 11.69
N ARG A 11 1.41 -12.24 10.81
CA ARG A 11 2.53 -13.12 11.16
C ARG A 11 3.75 -12.76 10.33
N VAL A 12 4.94 -13.04 10.88
CA VAL A 12 6.20 -12.95 10.14
C VAL A 12 6.81 -14.34 10.08
N VAL A 13 7.13 -14.79 8.88
CA VAL A 13 7.76 -16.11 8.64
C VAL A 13 9.05 -15.94 7.86
N ARG A 14 9.86 -17.00 7.80
CA ARG A 14 11.05 -17.10 6.98
C ARG A 14 10.78 -18.07 5.84
N VAL A 15 10.71 -17.54 4.61
CA VAL A 15 10.49 -18.32 3.39
C VAL A 15 11.83 -18.71 2.78
N PRO A 16 12.19 -19.99 2.69
CA PRO A 16 13.44 -20.41 2.04
C PRO A 16 13.34 -20.22 0.53
N VAL A 17 14.40 -19.68 -0.08
CA VAL A 17 14.50 -19.50 -1.54
C VAL A 17 15.44 -20.50 -2.20
N ASP A 18 16.31 -21.13 -1.43
CA ASP A 18 17.19 -22.19 -1.89
C ASP A 18 16.81 -23.55 -1.28
N SER A 19 17.24 -24.63 -1.91
CA SER A 19 16.95 -25.99 -1.45
C SER A 19 17.61 -26.33 -0.11
N ALA A 20 18.69 -25.62 0.25
CA ALA A 20 19.39 -25.79 1.52
C ALA A 20 18.74 -25.01 2.66
N GLY A 21 17.83 -24.04 2.35
CA GLY A 21 17.22 -23.15 3.33
C GLY A 21 18.21 -22.15 3.94
N SER A 22 19.36 -21.93 3.29
CA SER A 22 20.40 -21.02 3.76
C SER A 22 20.03 -19.55 3.54
N ILE A 23 19.28 -19.27 2.47
CA ILE A 23 18.73 -17.95 2.17
C ILE A 23 17.24 -17.97 2.44
N THR A 24 16.78 -17.04 3.27
CA THR A 24 15.35 -16.92 3.62
C THR A 24 14.85 -15.49 3.45
N LEU A 25 13.60 -15.34 3.01
CA LEU A 25 12.92 -14.06 2.92
C LEU A 25 12.14 -13.77 4.21
N GLU A 26 12.31 -12.55 4.77
CA GLU A 26 11.43 -12.07 5.83
C GLU A 26 10.06 -11.74 5.20
N THR A 27 9.05 -12.55 5.50
CA THR A 27 7.75 -12.48 4.84
C THR A 27 6.63 -12.17 5.82
N THR A 28 5.87 -11.12 5.55
CA THR A 28 4.68 -10.79 6.32
C THR A 28 3.46 -11.48 5.72
N ILE A 29 2.65 -12.11 6.55
CA ILE A 29 1.39 -12.75 6.17
C ILE A 29 0.25 -12.11 6.96
N PHE A 30 -0.82 -11.74 6.24
CA PHE A 30 -2.10 -11.34 6.81
C PHE A 30 -3.17 -12.33 6.36
N LYS A 31 -4.06 -12.72 7.26
CA LYS A 31 -5.00 -13.81 6.99
C LYS A 31 -6.39 -13.51 7.58
N PRO A 32 -7.48 -13.88 6.87
CA PRO A 32 -8.81 -13.88 7.46
C PRO A 32 -8.90 -14.86 8.65
N ASN A 33 -9.90 -14.67 9.50
CA ASN A 33 -10.25 -15.68 10.49
C ASN A 33 -10.81 -16.94 9.81
N GLY A 34 -10.60 -18.10 10.43
CA GLY A 34 -11.12 -19.37 9.94
C GLY A 34 -10.09 -20.28 9.27
N PRO A 35 -10.53 -21.48 8.88
CA PRO A 35 -9.66 -22.54 8.39
C PRO A 35 -9.27 -22.41 6.91
N GLY A 36 -9.99 -21.65 6.10
CA GLY A 36 -9.82 -21.59 4.65
C GLY A 36 -10.47 -22.79 3.92
N PRO A 37 -10.03 -23.19 2.70
CA PRO A 37 -8.89 -22.62 2.00
C PRO A 37 -9.20 -21.24 1.36
N PHE A 38 -8.26 -20.32 1.48
CA PHE A 38 -8.36 -18.95 1.00
C PHE A 38 -7.54 -18.73 -0.28
N PRO A 39 -8.01 -17.93 -1.25
CA PRO A 39 -7.15 -17.40 -2.30
C PRO A 39 -6.01 -16.60 -1.70
N ILE A 40 -4.90 -16.53 -2.40
CA ILE A 40 -3.76 -15.72 -1.97
C ILE A 40 -3.50 -14.56 -2.92
N ILE A 41 -2.97 -13.46 -2.36
CA ILE A 41 -2.36 -12.40 -3.13
C ILE A 41 -0.96 -12.12 -2.60
N VAL A 42 0.04 -12.24 -3.48
CA VAL A 42 1.43 -11.89 -3.16
C VAL A 42 1.64 -10.42 -3.51
N PHE A 43 2.09 -9.62 -2.56
CA PHE A 43 2.36 -8.19 -2.76
C PHE A 43 3.86 -7.90 -2.74
N ASN A 44 4.40 -7.50 -3.86
CA ASN A 44 5.80 -7.16 -4.07
C ASN A 44 6.05 -5.68 -3.77
N HIS A 45 6.92 -5.40 -2.80
CA HIS A 45 7.29 -4.03 -2.40
C HIS A 45 8.13 -3.32 -3.47
N GLY A 46 8.11 -1.98 -3.49
CA GLY A 46 9.00 -1.13 -4.27
C GLY A 46 10.46 -1.20 -3.77
N LYS A 47 11.34 -0.44 -4.42
CA LYS A 47 12.73 -0.26 -3.99
C LYS A 47 12.95 1.21 -3.62
N MET A 48 13.28 1.46 -2.37
CA MET A 48 13.70 2.80 -1.92
C MET A 48 15.10 3.12 -2.46
N ALA A 49 15.41 4.42 -2.57
CA ALA A 49 16.77 4.86 -2.86
C ALA A 49 17.73 4.43 -1.74
N GLY A 50 18.99 4.19 -2.11
CA GLY A 50 20.03 3.80 -1.17
C GLY A 50 20.15 2.29 -0.96
N ASP A 51 20.64 1.89 0.21
CA ASP A 51 20.92 0.50 0.56
C ASP A 51 19.61 -0.30 0.73
N PRO A 52 19.38 -1.38 -0.05
CA PRO A 52 18.22 -2.25 0.13
C PRO A 52 18.08 -2.83 1.55
N ARG A 53 19.20 -3.02 2.27
CA ARG A 53 19.21 -3.49 3.65
C ARG A 53 18.57 -2.51 4.64
N ALA A 54 18.59 -1.22 4.32
CA ALA A 54 17.93 -0.19 5.15
C ALA A 54 16.42 -0.16 4.97
N GLN A 55 15.86 -0.87 3.98
CA GLN A 55 14.43 -0.89 3.74
C GLN A 55 13.71 -1.66 4.84
N ALA A 56 12.65 -1.07 5.38
CA ALA A 56 11.84 -1.72 6.39
C ALA A 56 11.11 -2.97 5.86
N ARG A 57 10.67 -3.82 6.77
CA ARG A 57 9.81 -4.96 6.46
C ARG A 57 8.56 -4.52 5.68
N SER A 58 8.25 -5.22 4.59
CA SER A 58 7.05 -5.00 3.79
C SER A 58 5.79 -5.28 4.61
N ARG A 59 4.96 -4.24 4.77
CA ARG A 59 3.78 -4.28 5.63
C ARG A 59 2.66 -3.39 5.05
N PRO A 60 2.07 -3.76 3.90
CA PRO A 60 1.09 -2.94 3.19
C PRO A 60 -0.30 -3.04 3.86
N LEU A 61 -0.53 -2.38 4.99
CA LEU A 61 -1.72 -2.57 5.82
C LEU A 61 -3.00 -2.13 5.13
N ALA A 62 -3.03 -0.97 4.45
CA ALA A 62 -4.23 -0.51 3.74
C ALA A 62 -4.62 -1.49 2.63
N PHE A 63 -3.64 -1.95 1.85
CA PHE A 63 -3.84 -3.00 0.85
C PHE A 63 -4.31 -4.32 1.50
N ALA A 64 -3.64 -4.75 2.56
CA ALA A 64 -3.96 -6.00 3.25
C ALA A 64 -5.40 -6.00 3.81
N ARG A 65 -5.87 -4.89 4.40
CA ARG A 65 -7.25 -4.79 4.89
C ARG A 65 -8.28 -5.01 3.80
N GLU A 66 -8.05 -4.44 2.62
CA GLU A 66 -8.99 -4.59 1.49
C GLU A 66 -9.08 -6.03 0.98
N PHE A 67 -7.97 -6.76 0.96
CA PHE A 67 -7.96 -8.14 0.51
C PHE A 67 -8.37 -9.12 1.61
N VAL A 68 -7.92 -8.95 2.85
CA VAL A 68 -8.29 -9.83 3.98
C VAL A 68 -9.80 -9.78 4.23
N ARG A 69 -10.43 -8.60 4.18
CA ARG A 69 -11.91 -8.49 4.34
C ARG A 69 -12.69 -9.23 3.25
N ARG A 70 -12.04 -9.56 2.11
CA ARG A 70 -12.62 -10.32 0.99
C ARG A 70 -12.14 -11.77 0.92
N GLY A 71 -11.53 -12.24 1.99
CA GLY A 71 -11.15 -13.63 2.13
C GLY A 71 -9.79 -14.01 1.56
N TYR A 72 -8.92 -13.06 1.23
CA TYR A 72 -7.57 -13.39 0.76
C TYR A 72 -6.57 -13.51 1.90
N VAL A 73 -5.65 -14.43 1.76
CA VAL A 73 -4.37 -14.35 2.46
C VAL A 73 -3.46 -13.41 1.68
N VAL A 74 -2.98 -12.36 2.33
CA VAL A 74 -2.01 -11.41 1.75
C VAL A 74 -0.62 -11.80 2.21
N VAL A 75 0.30 -11.98 1.26
CA VAL A 75 1.68 -12.41 1.50
C VAL A 75 2.62 -11.34 0.96
N ALA A 76 3.40 -10.72 1.82
CA ALA A 76 4.29 -9.62 1.48
C ALA A 76 5.75 -9.96 1.81
N PRO A 77 6.48 -10.63 0.90
CA PRO A 77 7.89 -10.92 1.10
C PRO A 77 8.74 -9.66 0.99
N ASN A 78 9.72 -9.48 1.87
CA ASN A 78 10.91 -8.71 1.55
C ASN A 78 11.78 -9.59 0.64
N ARG A 79 12.01 -9.13 -0.59
CA ARG A 79 12.79 -9.91 -1.54
C ARG A 79 14.24 -10.07 -1.09
N GLU A 80 14.98 -10.98 -1.74
CA GLU A 80 16.38 -11.28 -1.42
C GLU A 80 17.23 -9.99 -1.40
N GLY A 81 18.01 -9.81 -0.34
CA GLY A 81 18.87 -8.65 -0.12
C GLY A 81 18.16 -7.42 0.46
N PHE A 82 16.84 -7.44 0.66
CA PHE A 82 16.10 -6.32 1.28
C PHE A 82 15.85 -6.55 2.76
N GLY A 83 16.01 -5.48 3.56
CA GLY A 83 15.75 -5.51 5.00
C GLY A 83 16.46 -6.66 5.70
N ASN A 84 15.70 -7.48 6.42
CA ASN A 84 16.23 -8.64 7.14
C ASN A 84 16.19 -9.96 6.34
N SER A 85 15.84 -9.94 5.05
CA SER A 85 15.93 -11.12 4.19
C SER A 85 17.39 -11.54 3.97
N GLY A 86 17.63 -12.82 3.74
CA GLY A 86 18.97 -13.36 3.41
C GLY A 86 19.46 -12.90 2.03
N GLY A 87 20.61 -13.43 1.62
CA GLY A 87 21.20 -13.22 0.30
C GLY A 87 21.61 -11.77 0.03
N THR A 88 21.65 -11.38 -1.23
CA THR A 88 22.01 -10.05 -1.70
C THR A 88 21.07 -9.61 -2.82
N TYR A 89 20.75 -8.32 -2.90
CA TYR A 89 19.95 -7.78 -3.99
C TYR A 89 20.64 -8.02 -5.34
N ARG A 90 19.99 -8.80 -6.20
CA ARG A 90 20.48 -9.11 -7.56
C ARG A 90 20.17 -7.93 -8.48
N GLN A 91 21.16 -7.07 -8.67
CA GLN A 91 21.01 -5.80 -9.37
C GLN A 91 20.99 -5.94 -10.90
N GLU A 92 21.68 -6.96 -11.45
CA GLU A 92 21.76 -7.32 -12.88
C GLU A 92 22.26 -6.18 -13.80
N GLY A 93 22.98 -5.22 -13.26
CA GLY A 93 23.51 -4.06 -14.00
C GLY A 93 22.40 -3.26 -14.69
N CYS A 94 22.56 -2.99 -16.00
CA CYS A 94 21.56 -2.28 -16.79
C CYS A 94 20.52 -3.21 -17.48
N ASP A 95 20.57 -4.50 -17.21
CA ASP A 95 19.63 -5.48 -17.76
C ASP A 95 18.37 -5.56 -16.90
N VAL A 96 17.37 -4.76 -17.28
CA VAL A 96 16.10 -4.64 -16.54
C VAL A 96 15.28 -5.93 -16.64
N GLU A 97 15.33 -6.64 -17.79
CA GLU A 97 14.62 -7.91 -17.97
C GLU A 97 15.13 -8.95 -16.96
N LYS A 98 16.46 -9.14 -16.91
CA LYS A 98 17.06 -10.06 -15.95
C LYS A 98 16.83 -9.65 -14.50
N ASN A 99 16.85 -8.34 -14.21
CA ASN A 99 16.54 -7.86 -12.87
C ASN A 99 15.15 -8.27 -12.43
N GLY A 100 14.12 -8.02 -13.25
CA GLY A 100 12.75 -8.40 -12.93
C GLY A 100 12.58 -9.92 -12.79
N ASP A 101 13.20 -10.72 -13.67
CA ASP A 101 13.12 -12.18 -13.61
C ASP A 101 13.83 -12.74 -12.37
N ALA A 102 15.00 -12.18 -12.01
CA ALA A 102 15.70 -12.53 -10.78
C ALA A 102 14.87 -12.27 -9.52
N GLN A 103 14.13 -11.15 -9.49
CA GLN A 103 13.22 -10.86 -8.37
C GLN A 103 11.96 -11.75 -8.39
N ALA A 104 11.56 -12.23 -9.56
CA ALA A 104 10.41 -13.14 -9.71
C ALA A 104 10.69 -14.55 -9.16
N ASP A 105 11.97 -14.95 -8.94
CA ASP A 105 12.31 -16.18 -8.21
C ASP A 105 11.80 -16.16 -6.78
N ASP A 106 11.86 -15.00 -6.11
CA ASP A 106 11.38 -14.85 -4.75
C ASP A 106 9.86 -14.97 -4.67
N VAL A 107 9.15 -14.51 -5.71
CA VAL A 107 7.69 -14.70 -5.83
C VAL A 107 7.37 -16.19 -5.97
N ALA A 108 8.10 -16.91 -6.82
CA ALA A 108 7.94 -18.34 -7.00
C ALA A 108 8.20 -19.11 -5.70
N ALA A 109 9.28 -18.80 -5.00
CA ALA A 109 9.61 -19.41 -3.70
C ALA A 109 8.51 -19.12 -2.65
N THR A 110 8.02 -17.89 -2.62
CA THR A 110 6.92 -17.47 -1.72
C THR A 110 5.64 -18.28 -1.99
N ILE A 111 5.23 -18.41 -3.25
CA ILE A 111 4.06 -19.20 -3.63
C ILE A 111 4.26 -20.68 -3.31
N ALA A 112 5.44 -21.23 -3.60
CA ALA A 112 5.77 -22.63 -3.27
C ALA A 112 5.77 -22.92 -1.76
N TYR A 113 6.19 -21.95 -0.95
CA TYR A 113 6.09 -22.04 0.51
C TYR A 113 4.63 -22.03 0.96
N MET A 114 3.85 -21.05 0.48
CA MET A 114 2.45 -20.90 0.85
C MET A 114 1.57 -22.06 0.39
N SER A 115 1.94 -22.76 -0.69
CA SER A 115 1.19 -23.92 -1.19
C SER A 115 1.21 -25.13 -0.24
N LYS A 116 2.09 -25.12 0.76
CA LYS A 116 2.14 -26.16 1.81
C LYS A 116 1.19 -25.88 2.97
N GLU A 117 0.64 -24.69 3.04
CA GLU A 117 -0.26 -24.29 4.11
C GLU A 117 -1.71 -24.76 3.80
N SER A 118 -2.30 -25.53 4.71
CA SER A 118 -3.62 -26.15 4.52
C SER A 118 -4.77 -25.12 4.32
N TYR A 119 -4.56 -23.87 4.74
CA TYR A 119 -5.53 -22.79 4.59
C TYR A 119 -5.41 -22.03 3.26
N VAL A 120 -4.54 -22.46 2.34
CA VAL A 120 -4.30 -21.79 1.04
C VAL A 120 -4.95 -22.54 -0.10
N ASP A 121 -5.66 -21.81 -0.96
CA ASP A 121 -6.14 -22.32 -2.25
C ASP A 121 -5.15 -21.97 -3.37
N THR A 122 -4.34 -22.94 -3.73
CA THR A 122 -3.31 -22.80 -4.78
C THR A 122 -3.86 -22.66 -6.19
N SER A 123 -5.16 -22.82 -6.41
CA SER A 123 -5.82 -22.63 -7.69
C SER A 123 -6.26 -21.18 -7.94
N ARG A 124 -6.17 -20.33 -6.90
CA ARG A 124 -6.64 -18.94 -6.90
C ARG A 124 -5.58 -17.98 -6.35
N ILE A 125 -4.63 -17.63 -7.22
CA ILE A 125 -3.47 -16.78 -6.88
C ILE A 125 -3.54 -15.49 -7.69
N VAL A 126 -3.30 -14.36 -7.04
CA VAL A 126 -3.03 -13.06 -7.68
C VAL A 126 -1.64 -12.62 -7.26
N VAL A 127 -0.91 -11.98 -8.17
CA VAL A 127 0.36 -11.34 -7.85
C VAL A 127 0.21 -9.85 -8.08
N ALA A 128 0.59 -9.05 -7.11
CA ALA A 128 0.52 -7.60 -7.15
C ALA A 128 1.84 -6.99 -6.73
N GLY A 129 2.10 -5.76 -7.13
CA GLY A 129 3.29 -5.06 -6.67
C GLY A 129 3.31 -3.59 -7.07
N THR A 130 4.16 -2.82 -6.40
CA THR A 130 4.34 -1.40 -6.64
C THR A 130 5.76 -1.07 -7.04
N SER A 131 5.95 -0.11 -7.96
CA SER A 131 7.27 0.36 -8.39
C SER A 131 8.14 -0.81 -8.87
N HIS A 132 9.33 -1.01 -8.33
CA HIS A 132 10.16 -2.18 -8.61
C HIS A 132 9.42 -3.52 -8.36
N GLY A 133 8.52 -3.58 -7.39
CA GLY A 133 7.66 -4.76 -7.18
C GLY A 133 6.59 -4.93 -8.27
N GLY A 134 6.17 -3.85 -8.91
CA GLY A 134 5.30 -3.90 -10.10
C GLY A 134 6.03 -4.52 -11.29
N LEU A 135 7.28 -4.12 -11.56
CA LEU A 135 8.16 -4.78 -12.54
C LEU A 135 8.30 -6.28 -12.25
N THR A 136 8.65 -6.63 -10.99
CA THR A 136 8.74 -8.03 -10.51
C THR A 136 7.45 -8.81 -10.78
N THR A 137 6.30 -8.19 -10.54
CA THR A 137 4.98 -8.79 -10.75
C THR A 137 4.75 -9.12 -12.22
N ILE A 138 5.05 -8.19 -13.13
CA ILE A 138 4.90 -8.41 -14.58
C ILE A 138 5.91 -9.42 -15.09
N ALA A 139 7.16 -9.38 -14.63
CA ALA A 139 8.17 -10.40 -14.93
C ALA A 139 7.71 -11.80 -14.51
N TYR A 140 7.09 -11.94 -13.32
CA TYR A 140 6.56 -13.22 -12.87
C TYR A 140 5.48 -13.79 -13.80
N GLY A 141 4.74 -12.93 -14.50
CA GLY A 141 3.72 -13.32 -15.48
C GLY A 141 4.24 -14.17 -16.64
N MET A 142 5.55 -14.08 -16.95
CA MET A 142 6.19 -14.92 -17.98
C MET A 142 6.18 -16.42 -17.65
N ARG A 143 6.13 -16.74 -16.35
CA ARG A 143 6.28 -18.13 -15.86
C ARG A 143 5.03 -18.96 -16.05
N ALA A 144 3.89 -18.35 -16.40
CA ALA A 144 2.60 -19.02 -16.59
C ALA A 144 2.30 -20.05 -15.48
N ALA A 145 2.61 -19.69 -14.23
CA ALA A 145 2.55 -20.59 -13.10
C ALA A 145 1.11 -21.05 -12.83
N PRO A 146 0.89 -22.37 -12.57
CA PRO A 146 -0.44 -22.89 -12.29
C PRO A 146 -1.13 -22.13 -11.14
N GLY A 147 -2.43 -21.88 -11.29
CA GLY A 147 -3.24 -21.21 -10.27
C GLY A 147 -3.14 -19.68 -10.26
N VAL A 148 -2.17 -19.08 -10.95
CA VAL A 148 -2.09 -17.62 -11.10
C VAL A 148 -3.18 -17.14 -12.05
N ARG A 149 -4.10 -16.33 -11.54
CA ARG A 149 -5.29 -15.84 -12.26
C ARG A 149 -5.11 -14.44 -12.83
N GLY A 150 -4.26 -13.63 -12.24
CA GLY A 150 -4.05 -12.25 -12.67
C GLY A 150 -2.88 -11.56 -11.98
N LEU A 151 -2.44 -10.47 -12.61
CA LEU A 151 -1.36 -9.62 -12.14
C LEU A 151 -1.88 -8.20 -11.93
N ILE A 152 -1.44 -7.51 -10.88
CA ILE A 152 -1.80 -6.11 -10.62
C ILE A 152 -0.51 -5.29 -10.45
N ASN A 153 -0.31 -4.36 -11.35
CA ASN A 153 0.86 -3.50 -11.43
C ASN A 153 0.51 -2.07 -11.03
N PHE A 154 0.99 -1.62 -9.87
CA PHE A 154 0.87 -0.24 -9.40
C PHE A 154 2.16 0.51 -9.70
N SER A 155 2.13 1.44 -10.65
CA SER A 155 3.27 2.30 -11.04
C SER A 155 4.60 1.52 -11.17
N GLY A 156 4.55 0.36 -11.86
CA GLY A 156 5.67 -0.60 -11.91
C GLY A 156 6.77 -0.18 -12.85
N GLY A 157 8.01 -0.39 -12.43
CA GLY A 157 9.20 -0.12 -13.22
C GLY A 157 10.46 -0.12 -12.36
N LEU A 158 11.61 0.07 -13.02
CA LEU A 158 12.92 0.24 -12.39
C LEU A 158 13.67 1.39 -13.03
N ARG A 159 13.88 2.45 -12.27
CA ARG A 159 14.71 3.60 -12.71
C ARG A 159 16.18 3.32 -12.42
N GLN A 160 17.01 3.47 -13.43
CA GLN A 160 18.44 3.20 -13.37
C GLN A 160 19.23 4.36 -13.97
N ASP A 161 19.29 5.51 -13.31
CA ASP A 161 19.92 6.74 -13.81
C ASP A 161 21.39 6.57 -14.21
N ALA A 162 22.09 5.58 -13.66
CA ALA A 162 23.45 5.24 -14.02
C ALA A 162 23.58 4.54 -15.38
N CYS A 163 22.47 4.06 -15.96
CA CYS A 163 22.44 3.34 -17.23
C CYS A 163 22.01 4.30 -18.36
N SER A 164 22.86 4.50 -19.36
CA SER A 164 22.48 5.24 -20.55
C SER A 164 21.30 4.56 -21.24
N GLY A 165 20.26 5.35 -21.61
CA GLY A 165 19.04 4.82 -22.24
C GLY A 165 18.19 3.93 -21.33
N TRP A 166 18.21 4.14 -20.02
CA TRP A 166 17.47 3.30 -19.07
C TRP A 166 15.99 3.21 -19.37
N GLN A 167 15.37 4.25 -19.95
CA GLN A 167 13.95 4.21 -20.36
C GLN A 167 13.72 3.19 -21.49
N ASP A 168 14.67 3.08 -22.42
CA ASP A 168 14.60 2.10 -23.51
C ASP A 168 14.84 0.70 -22.98
N ASN A 169 15.82 0.51 -22.08
CA ASN A 169 16.05 -0.78 -21.40
C ASN A 169 14.79 -1.23 -20.63
N LEU A 170 14.11 -0.30 -19.94
CA LEU A 170 12.88 -0.58 -19.23
C LEU A 170 11.74 -0.96 -20.19
N THR A 171 11.59 -0.24 -21.31
CA THR A 171 10.58 -0.53 -22.35
C THR A 171 10.82 -1.91 -22.97
N GLN A 172 12.08 -2.24 -23.33
CA GLN A 172 12.46 -3.55 -23.86
C GLN A 172 12.19 -4.69 -22.87
N ALA A 173 12.40 -4.46 -21.57
CA ALA A 173 12.05 -5.45 -20.56
C ALA A 173 10.55 -5.75 -20.55
N PHE A 174 9.70 -4.73 -20.62
CA PHE A 174 8.24 -4.94 -20.71
C PHE A 174 7.83 -5.61 -22.03
N GLU A 175 8.48 -5.31 -23.14
CA GLU A 175 8.29 -6.02 -24.42
C GLU A 175 8.58 -7.52 -24.25
N ALA A 176 9.75 -7.88 -23.75
CA ALA A 176 10.15 -9.27 -23.52
C ALA A 176 9.21 -10.03 -22.58
N TYR A 177 8.69 -9.34 -21.55
CA TYR A 177 7.68 -9.90 -20.65
C TYR A 177 6.36 -10.12 -21.37
N GLY A 178 5.95 -9.18 -22.25
CA GLY A 178 4.73 -9.27 -23.04
C GLY A 178 4.71 -10.44 -24.01
N GLU A 179 5.84 -10.73 -24.65
CA GLU A 179 5.98 -11.89 -25.56
C GLU A 179 5.64 -13.23 -24.88
N LYS A 180 6.01 -13.35 -23.60
CA LYS A 180 5.89 -14.59 -22.83
C LYS A 180 4.66 -14.61 -21.91
N ALA A 181 4.01 -13.46 -21.69
CA ALA A 181 2.88 -13.35 -20.75
C ALA A 181 1.69 -14.19 -21.18
N ARG A 182 1.08 -14.92 -20.25
CA ARG A 182 -0.11 -15.75 -20.48
C ARG A 182 -1.21 -15.47 -19.45
N VAL A 183 -0.95 -14.56 -18.53
CA VAL A 183 -1.85 -14.20 -17.42
C VAL A 183 -2.30 -12.76 -17.61
N PRO A 184 -3.62 -12.46 -17.52
CA PRO A 184 -4.10 -11.09 -17.67
C PRO A 184 -3.57 -10.17 -16.57
N SER A 185 -3.34 -8.91 -16.91
CA SER A 185 -2.83 -7.91 -15.98
C SER A 185 -3.65 -6.63 -15.96
N LEU A 186 -3.66 -5.97 -14.80
CA LEU A 186 -4.18 -4.62 -14.59
C LEU A 186 -3.02 -3.70 -14.20
N TRP A 187 -2.91 -2.57 -14.87
CA TRP A 187 -1.87 -1.56 -14.65
C TRP A 187 -2.51 -0.24 -14.21
N LEU A 188 -1.98 0.35 -13.15
CA LEU A 188 -2.46 1.62 -12.61
C LEU A 188 -1.29 2.60 -12.53
N TYR A 189 -1.40 3.71 -13.27
CA TYR A 189 -0.45 4.81 -13.27
C TYR A 189 -1.21 6.14 -13.14
N GLY A 190 -0.54 7.18 -12.72
CA GLY A 190 -1.17 8.50 -12.59
C GLY A 190 -0.30 9.62 -13.14
N ASP A 191 -0.93 10.76 -13.43
CA ASP A 191 -0.34 11.87 -14.17
C ASP A 191 0.85 12.54 -13.49
N ASN A 192 0.78 12.69 -12.16
CA ASN A 192 1.83 13.36 -11.38
C ASN A 192 2.77 12.39 -10.67
N ASP A 193 3.00 11.21 -11.25
CA ASP A 193 3.99 10.25 -10.74
C ASP A 193 5.40 10.86 -10.80
N SER A 194 6.10 10.92 -9.67
CA SER A 194 7.43 11.54 -9.56
C SER A 194 8.55 10.73 -10.24
N ILE A 195 8.28 9.50 -10.63
CA ILE A 195 9.25 8.56 -11.22
C ILE A 195 8.98 8.33 -12.71
N TRP A 196 7.71 8.14 -13.09
CA TRP A 196 7.29 7.75 -14.44
C TRP A 196 6.55 8.87 -15.13
N THR A 197 7.06 9.32 -16.28
CA THR A 197 6.31 10.22 -17.15
C THR A 197 5.19 9.44 -17.85
N HIS A 198 4.09 10.13 -18.15
CA HIS A 198 2.95 9.54 -18.90
C HIS A 198 3.41 8.90 -20.22
N GLU A 199 4.27 9.59 -20.99
CA GLU A 199 4.86 9.06 -22.23
C GLU A 199 5.60 7.74 -22.02
N LEU A 200 6.41 7.63 -20.97
CA LEU A 200 7.15 6.40 -20.69
C LEU A 200 6.21 5.26 -20.31
N THR A 201 5.16 5.54 -19.51
CA THR A 201 4.19 4.51 -19.12
C THR A 201 3.39 3.99 -20.31
N GLU A 202 3.00 4.87 -21.25
CA GLU A 202 2.38 4.46 -22.50
C GLU A 202 3.30 3.61 -23.38
N ARG A 203 4.58 3.97 -23.49
CA ARG A 203 5.57 3.19 -24.23
C ARG A 203 5.73 1.79 -23.63
N MET A 204 5.90 1.68 -22.31
CA MET A 204 6.01 0.40 -21.62
C MET A 204 4.77 -0.48 -21.84
N TYR A 205 3.57 0.12 -21.71
CA TYR A 205 2.32 -0.58 -21.93
C TYR A 205 2.16 -1.05 -23.38
N ALA A 206 2.41 -0.17 -24.36
CA ALA A 206 2.33 -0.50 -25.79
C ALA A 206 3.31 -1.62 -26.16
N ALA A 207 4.54 -1.59 -25.64
CA ALA A 207 5.53 -2.65 -25.85
C ALA A 207 5.04 -3.99 -25.26
N TYR A 208 4.46 -3.99 -24.05
CA TYR A 208 3.95 -5.19 -23.40
C TYR A 208 2.77 -5.83 -24.15
N VAL A 209 1.80 -5.02 -24.61
CA VAL A 209 0.61 -5.55 -25.32
C VAL A 209 0.85 -5.80 -26.79
N GLY A 210 1.91 -5.23 -27.38
CA GLY A 210 2.24 -5.34 -28.80
C GLY A 210 2.44 -6.78 -29.28
N HIS A 211 2.76 -7.70 -28.39
CA HIS A 211 2.94 -9.13 -28.65
C HIS A 211 1.75 -10.00 -28.19
N GLY A 212 0.60 -9.37 -27.92
CA GLY A 212 -0.65 -10.07 -27.60
C GLY A 212 -0.86 -10.37 -26.12
N ALA A 213 -0.05 -9.82 -25.22
CA ALA A 213 -0.31 -9.91 -23.80
C ALA A 213 -1.63 -9.23 -23.42
N SER A 214 -2.44 -9.88 -22.59
CA SER A 214 -3.71 -9.34 -22.12
C SER A 214 -3.47 -8.39 -20.95
N ALA A 215 -3.60 -7.09 -21.18
CA ALA A 215 -3.47 -6.08 -20.13
C ALA A 215 -4.55 -4.99 -20.28
N LYS A 216 -4.85 -4.33 -19.16
CA LYS A 216 -5.59 -3.07 -19.13
C LYS A 216 -4.82 -2.06 -18.32
N MET A 217 -4.52 -0.91 -18.90
CA MET A 217 -3.96 0.24 -18.18
C MET A 217 -5.09 1.18 -17.77
N ILE A 218 -4.99 1.70 -16.57
CA ILE A 218 -5.84 2.74 -15.99
C ILE A 218 -4.93 3.91 -15.64
N ASP A 219 -5.17 5.02 -16.28
CA ASP A 219 -4.71 6.30 -15.80
C ASP A 219 -5.74 6.82 -14.79
N PHE A 220 -5.31 6.95 -13.53
CA PHE A 220 -6.20 7.40 -12.45
C PHE A 220 -6.09 8.92 -12.19
N GLY A 221 -5.36 9.65 -13.04
CA GLY A 221 -5.14 11.07 -12.88
C GLY A 221 -4.11 11.41 -11.81
N SER A 222 -4.16 12.64 -11.31
CA SER A 222 -3.24 13.08 -10.26
C SER A 222 -3.68 12.62 -8.88
N TYR A 223 -2.71 12.24 -8.05
CA TYR A 223 -2.94 11.87 -6.65
C TYR A 223 -2.04 12.69 -5.71
N LYS A 224 -2.63 13.51 -4.85
CA LYS A 224 -1.92 14.37 -3.89
C LYS A 224 -0.75 15.10 -4.60
N ASN A 225 0.45 15.04 -4.02
CA ASN A 225 1.68 15.59 -4.59
C ASN A 225 2.49 14.55 -5.41
N ASP A 226 2.11 13.28 -5.37
CA ASP A 226 2.83 12.22 -6.07
C ASP A 226 1.96 10.97 -6.26
N ALA A 227 1.58 10.69 -7.50
CA ALA A 227 0.77 9.51 -7.86
C ALA A 227 1.48 8.18 -7.59
N HIS A 228 2.81 8.18 -7.50
CA HIS A 228 3.60 6.98 -7.18
C HIS A 228 3.23 6.37 -5.82
N ARG A 229 2.65 7.18 -4.92
CA ARG A 229 2.27 6.78 -3.57
C ARG A 229 0.89 6.14 -3.45
N LEU A 230 0.11 6.06 -4.53
CA LEU A 230 -1.32 5.69 -4.48
C LEU A 230 -1.60 4.44 -3.65
N VAL A 231 -0.89 3.32 -3.89
CA VAL A 231 -1.19 2.04 -3.23
C VAL A 231 -0.66 1.94 -1.81
N VAL A 232 0.33 2.76 -1.44
CA VAL A 232 0.92 2.74 -0.08
C VAL A 232 0.15 3.63 0.89
N ASP A 233 -0.68 4.53 0.38
CA ASP A 233 -1.52 5.42 1.19
C ASP A 233 -2.93 4.83 1.35
N ARG A 234 -3.47 4.87 2.58
CA ARG A 234 -4.85 4.42 2.83
C ARG A 234 -5.91 5.20 2.02
N ASP A 235 -5.64 6.48 1.76
CA ASP A 235 -6.55 7.35 0.99
C ASP A 235 -6.54 7.02 -0.50
N GLY A 236 -5.58 6.25 -0.98
CA GLY A 236 -5.54 5.74 -2.34
C GLY A 236 -6.56 4.63 -2.60
N VAL A 237 -7.00 3.92 -1.54
CA VAL A 237 -7.93 2.79 -1.66
C VAL A 237 -9.19 3.13 -2.45
N PRO A 238 -9.93 4.22 -2.18
CA PRO A 238 -11.13 4.58 -2.94
C PRO A 238 -10.86 4.84 -4.43
N ILE A 239 -9.61 5.16 -4.80
CA ILE A 239 -9.23 5.46 -6.18
C ILE A 239 -8.89 4.18 -6.93
N TRP A 240 -8.02 3.32 -6.36
CA TRP A 240 -7.57 2.12 -7.07
C TRP A 240 -8.53 0.93 -6.93
N TRP A 241 -9.31 0.84 -5.83
CA TRP A 241 -10.14 -0.33 -5.57
C TRP A 241 -11.20 -0.59 -6.67
N PRO A 242 -11.94 0.39 -7.21
CA PRO A 242 -12.94 0.12 -8.25
C PRO A 242 -12.39 -0.59 -9.47
N SER A 243 -11.18 -0.24 -9.91
CA SER A 243 -10.51 -0.87 -11.05
C SER A 243 -10.02 -2.29 -10.70
N VAL A 244 -9.51 -2.48 -9.49
CA VAL A 244 -9.09 -3.79 -8.98
C VAL A 244 -10.30 -4.72 -8.81
N ASP A 245 -11.41 -4.24 -8.26
CA ASP A 245 -12.67 -4.98 -8.11
C ASP A 245 -13.20 -5.49 -9.46
N ALA A 246 -13.27 -4.61 -10.46
CA ALA A 246 -13.69 -4.98 -11.80
C ALA A 246 -12.75 -6.01 -12.45
N PHE A 247 -11.44 -5.88 -12.24
CA PHE A 247 -10.45 -6.83 -12.73
C PHE A 247 -10.58 -8.18 -12.05
N LEU A 248 -10.67 -8.23 -10.73
CA LEU A 248 -10.83 -9.45 -9.94
C LEU A 248 -12.12 -10.18 -10.31
N THR A 249 -13.24 -9.45 -10.46
CA THR A 249 -14.52 -10.00 -10.94
C THR A 249 -14.35 -10.67 -12.30
N ARG A 250 -13.68 -10.02 -13.24
CA ARG A 250 -13.45 -10.56 -14.59
C ARG A 250 -12.65 -11.87 -14.58
N ILE A 251 -11.69 -12.02 -13.68
CA ILE A 251 -10.87 -13.23 -13.58
C ILE A 251 -11.43 -14.27 -12.58
N GLY A 252 -12.66 -14.08 -12.10
CA GLY A 252 -13.35 -15.01 -11.21
C GLY A 252 -12.80 -15.08 -9.78
N MET A 253 -12.24 -13.97 -9.29
CA MET A 253 -11.69 -13.87 -7.95
C MET A 253 -12.67 -13.16 -7.00
N PRO A 254 -12.63 -13.44 -5.67
CA PRO A 254 -13.52 -12.81 -4.70
C PRO A 254 -13.38 -11.28 -4.63
N THR A 255 -14.52 -10.58 -4.57
CA THR A 255 -14.55 -9.11 -4.46
C THR A 255 -15.48 -8.62 -3.35
N ARG A 256 -16.36 -9.47 -2.83
CA ARG A 256 -17.31 -9.09 -1.78
C ARG A 256 -16.67 -9.17 -0.40
N PRO A 257 -16.84 -8.17 0.46
CA PRO A 257 -16.41 -8.24 1.85
C PRO A 257 -17.22 -9.33 2.59
N GLU A 258 -16.53 -10.33 3.15
CA GLU A 258 -17.12 -11.44 3.91
C GLU A 258 -16.53 -11.54 5.33
N TYR A 259 -15.39 -10.89 5.58
CA TYR A 259 -14.69 -10.92 6.85
C TYR A 259 -14.63 -9.53 7.45
N GLN A 260 -14.88 -9.46 8.75
CA GLN A 260 -14.69 -8.22 9.48
C GLN A 260 -13.20 -7.99 9.73
N VAL A 261 -12.75 -6.81 9.40
CA VAL A 261 -11.41 -6.31 9.71
C VAL A 261 -11.60 -5.02 10.47
N GLU A 262 -11.10 -4.98 11.70
CA GLU A 262 -11.19 -3.77 12.52
C GLU A 262 -10.36 -2.65 11.90
N THR A 263 -10.95 -1.48 11.86
CA THR A 263 -10.21 -0.26 11.50
C THR A 263 -10.14 0.63 12.73
N ARG A 264 -8.98 1.20 13.00
CA ARG A 264 -8.89 2.18 14.09
C ARG A 264 -9.87 3.32 13.80
N PRO A 265 -10.81 3.60 14.70
CA PRO A 265 -11.74 4.69 14.48
C PRO A 265 -11.01 6.02 14.43
N MET A 266 -11.47 6.92 13.57
CA MET A 266 -10.97 8.29 13.56
C MET A 266 -11.38 8.98 14.85
N PRO A 267 -10.46 9.66 15.56
CA PRO A 267 -10.81 10.41 16.75
C PRO A 267 -11.84 11.51 16.40
N GLN A 268 -12.78 11.74 17.28
CA GLN A 268 -13.76 12.81 17.09
C GLN A 268 -13.12 14.18 17.38
N ALA A 269 -13.58 15.20 16.64
CA ALA A 269 -13.21 16.57 16.91
C ALA A 269 -13.73 16.99 18.30
N THR A 270 -12.87 17.63 19.08
CA THR A 270 -13.21 18.05 20.45
C THR A 270 -13.73 19.48 20.53
N GLY A 271 -13.56 20.30 19.48
CA GLY A 271 -13.88 21.71 19.52
C GLY A 271 -12.92 22.56 20.38
N TYR A 272 -11.79 21.98 20.81
CA TYR A 272 -10.80 22.68 21.64
C TYR A 272 -10.28 23.97 20.99
N ALA A 273 -9.97 23.92 19.70
CA ALA A 273 -9.56 25.08 18.90
C ALA A 273 -9.85 24.81 17.41
N ALA A 274 -9.81 25.87 16.59
CA ALA A 274 -9.74 25.71 15.15
C ALA A 274 -8.39 25.07 14.76
N VAL A 275 -8.39 24.19 13.75
CA VAL A 275 -7.19 23.43 13.35
C VAL A 275 -6.04 24.34 12.88
N ASP A 276 -6.35 25.50 12.31
CA ASP A 276 -5.39 26.49 11.83
C ASP A 276 -4.88 27.44 12.93
N SER A 277 -5.40 27.32 14.14
CA SER A 277 -4.96 28.11 15.31
C SER A 277 -3.63 27.62 15.87
N VAL A 278 -2.52 27.92 15.20
CA VAL A 278 -1.16 27.47 15.55
C VAL A 278 -0.80 27.75 17.01
N ASN A 279 -1.21 28.92 17.54
CA ASN A 279 -0.92 29.32 18.91
C ASN A 279 -1.75 28.59 19.98
N ALA A 280 -2.81 27.89 19.56
CA ALA A 280 -3.63 27.07 20.46
C ALA A 280 -3.05 25.70 20.75
N VAL A 281 -2.04 25.25 19.96
CA VAL A 281 -1.37 23.96 20.20
C VAL A 281 -0.59 24.05 21.52
N PRO A 282 -0.92 23.22 22.52
CA PRO A 282 -0.30 23.32 23.83
C PRO A 282 1.18 22.89 23.79
N TYR A 283 1.97 23.41 24.72
CA TYR A 283 3.36 23.02 25.01
C TYR A 283 4.38 23.29 23.88
N LEU A 284 3.98 23.76 22.70
CA LEU A 284 4.92 23.99 21.62
C LEU A 284 5.75 25.26 21.83
N ASP A 285 7.04 25.15 21.56
CA ASP A 285 7.95 26.25 21.35
C ASP A 285 7.82 26.83 19.92
N SER A 286 8.70 27.74 19.54
CA SER A 286 8.71 28.35 18.20
C SER A 286 8.99 27.32 17.10
N ALA A 287 9.85 26.33 17.34
CA ALA A 287 10.16 25.27 16.38
C ALA A 287 8.95 24.34 16.17
N GLY A 288 8.29 23.94 17.26
CA GLY A 288 7.07 23.15 17.21
C GLY A 288 5.92 23.87 16.49
N ARG A 289 5.74 25.17 16.71
CA ARG A 289 4.74 25.99 15.97
C ARG A 289 5.05 26.07 14.47
N ALA A 290 6.31 26.24 14.10
CA ALA A 290 6.74 26.22 12.70
C ALA A 290 6.49 24.83 12.06
N ALA A 291 6.71 23.74 12.80
CA ALA A 291 6.41 22.39 12.35
C ALA A 291 4.90 22.16 12.20
N TYR A 292 4.08 22.65 13.14
CA TYR A 292 2.63 22.58 13.02
C TYR A 292 2.12 23.38 11.82
N SER A 293 2.69 24.56 11.55
CA SER A 293 2.38 25.32 10.32
C SER A 293 2.70 24.51 9.06
N LYS A 294 3.81 23.76 9.01
CA LYS A 294 4.11 22.86 7.89
C LYS A 294 3.11 21.71 7.79
N PHE A 295 2.71 21.13 8.93
CA PHE A 295 1.69 20.08 8.99
C PHE A 295 0.37 20.55 8.36
N LEU A 296 -0.06 21.80 8.59
CA LEU A 296 -1.31 22.34 8.03
C LEU A 296 -1.32 22.38 6.49
N HIS A 297 -0.16 22.37 5.84
CA HIS A 297 -0.04 22.38 4.38
C HIS A 297 0.13 20.97 3.77
N GLN A 298 0.12 19.92 4.61
CA GLN A 298 0.19 18.56 4.11
C GLN A 298 -1.19 18.06 3.65
N PHE A 299 -1.20 17.04 2.79
CA PHE A 299 -2.45 16.39 2.39
C PHE A 299 -3.02 15.51 3.53
N PRO A 300 -4.32 15.33 3.64
CA PRO A 300 -4.91 14.20 4.37
C PRO A 300 -4.43 12.86 3.72
N SER A 301 -4.25 11.72 4.45
CA SER A 301 -4.30 11.58 5.91
C SER A 301 -3.04 12.13 6.57
N ARG A 302 -3.24 12.90 7.63
CA ARG A 302 -2.14 13.47 8.40
C ARG A 302 -2.49 13.48 9.89
N ALA A 303 -1.48 13.43 10.76
CA ALA A 303 -1.66 13.51 12.19
C ALA A 303 -0.51 14.27 12.86
N PHE A 304 -0.83 15.06 13.89
CA PHE A 304 0.12 15.77 14.73
C PHE A 304 -0.04 15.31 16.18
N ALA A 305 1.06 14.93 16.82
CA ALA A 305 1.12 14.51 18.22
C ALA A 305 2.00 15.45 19.04
N VAL A 306 1.64 15.66 20.30
CA VAL A 306 2.38 16.50 21.23
C VAL A 306 2.38 15.90 22.63
N ALA A 307 3.44 16.18 23.42
CA ALA A 307 3.57 15.82 24.82
C ALA A 307 3.65 17.07 25.71
N SER A 308 3.34 16.92 26.99
CA SER A 308 3.45 18.00 27.98
C SER A 308 4.89 18.50 28.19
N SER A 309 5.87 17.71 27.82
CA SER A 309 7.30 18.11 27.81
C SER A 309 7.65 19.10 26.69
N GLY A 310 6.75 19.30 25.70
CA GLY A 310 7.02 20.06 24.48
C GLY A 310 7.52 19.21 23.32
N ALA A 311 7.73 17.91 23.50
CA ALA A 311 8.05 17.01 22.41
C ALA A 311 6.86 16.89 21.45
N TRP A 312 7.13 16.81 20.15
CA TRP A 312 6.10 16.72 19.10
C TRP A 312 6.59 15.91 17.90
N SER A 313 5.66 15.41 17.14
CA SER A 313 5.91 14.84 15.82
C SER A 313 4.65 14.89 14.97
N TRP A 314 4.84 14.82 13.67
CA TRP A 314 3.73 14.65 12.73
C TRP A 314 4.07 13.64 11.64
N ALA A 315 3.04 13.11 11.02
CA ALA A 315 3.15 12.21 9.89
C ALA A 315 2.05 12.53 8.87
N GLU A 316 2.35 12.26 7.59
CA GLU A 316 1.43 12.42 6.47
C GLU A 316 1.51 11.18 5.58
N GLY A 317 0.34 10.74 5.07
CA GLY A 317 0.22 9.60 4.19
C GLY A 317 0.51 8.24 4.86
N GLY A 318 0.68 7.22 4.03
CA GLY A 318 0.87 5.86 4.50
C GLY A 318 -0.40 5.23 5.07
N ASP A 319 -0.24 4.12 5.76
CA ASP A 319 -1.34 3.31 6.30
C ASP A 319 -1.95 3.89 7.58
N ASP A 320 -1.14 4.44 8.47
CA ASP A 320 -1.56 4.92 9.79
C ASP A 320 -0.69 6.08 10.28
N PRO A 321 -0.92 7.30 9.78
CA PRO A 321 -0.16 8.48 10.20
C PRO A 321 -0.33 8.79 11.69
N MET A 322 -1.45 8.41 12.31
CA MET A 322 -1.67 8.61 13.75
C MET A 322 -0.66 7.80 14.58
N SER A 323 -0.51 6.51 14.27
CA SER A 323 0.47 5.67 14.97
C SER A 323 1.91 6.12 14.71
N VAL A 324 2.22 6.58 13.50
CA VAL A 324 3.55 7.10 13.17
C VAL A 324 3.86 8.37 13.96
N ALA A 325 2.93 9.34 13.99
CA ALA A 325 3.09 10.58 14.74
C ALA A 325 3.28 10.31 16.25
N LEU A 326 2.45 9.45 16.84
CA LEU A 326 2.54 9.06 18.25
C LEU A 326 3.87 8.36 18.57
N THR A 327 4.29 7.40 17.73
CA THR A 327 5.53 6.65 17.94
C THR A 327 6.75 7.55 17.86
N ASN A 328 6.80 8.42 16.86
CA ASN A 328 7.92 9.34 16.71
C ASN A 328 7.95 10.40 17.82
N CYS A 329 6.79 10.95 18.18
CA CYS A 329 6.69 11.86 19.31
C CYS A 329 7.16 11.20 20.64
N SER A 330 6.76 9.96 20.90
CA SER A 330 7.21 9.22 22.08
C SER A 330 8.73 9.01 22.10
N LYS A 331 9.36 8.76 20.94
CA LYS A 331 10.83 8.67 20.86
C LYS A 331 11.50 9.98 21.25
N GLU A 332 11.00 11.11 20.77
CA GLU A 332 11.48 12.45 21.13
C GLU A 332 11.17 12.78 22.59
N ASN A 333 10.16 12.18 23.17
CA ASN A 333 9.73 12.29 24.57
C ASN A 333 10.36 11.21 25.48
N HIS A 334 11.55 10.71 25.14
CA HIS A 334 12.31 9.71 25.92
C HIS A 334 11.55 8.43 26.25
N GLY A 335 10.60 8.04 25.40
CA GLY A 335 9.75 6.85 25.56
C GLY A 335 8.41 7.12 26.26
N GLU A 336 8.22 8.31 26.83
CA GLU A 336 6.95 8.69 27.45
C GLU A 336 5.86 8.95 26.41
N PRO A 337 4.59 8.71 26.73
CA PRO A 337 3.50 8.80 25.78
C PRO A 337 3.23 10.24 25.33
N CYS A 338 2.83 10.38 24.06
CA CYS A 338 2.26 11.59 23.48
C CYS A 338 0.76 11.43 23.22
N GLN A 339 0.08 12.55 23.01
CA GLN A 339 -1.33 12.58 22.59
C GLN A 339 -1.48 13.20 21.19
N LEU A 340 -2.47 12.74 20.45
CA LEU A 340 -2.84 13.38 19.20
C LEU A 340 -3.46 14.75 19.47
N TYR A 341 -2.92 15.78 18.84
CA TYR A 341 -3.51 17.11 18.86
C TYR A 341 -4.47 17.32 17.69
N ALA A 342 -4.01 17.00 16.47
CA ALA A 342 -4.82 17.16 15.28
C ALA A 342 -4.73 15.91 14.39
N VAL A 343 -5.85 15.56 13.74
CA VAL A 343 -5.94 14.52 12.72
C VAL A 343 -6.71 15.08 11.53
N ASN A 344 -6.11 15.07 10.36
CA ASN A 344 -6.63 15.73 9.16
C ASN A 344 -6.92 17.22 9.44
N ASP A 345 -8.18 17.63 9.26
CA ASP A 345 -8.63 18.99 9.45
C ASP A 345 -9.39 19.19 10.78
N SER A 346 -9.14 18.34 11.77
CA SER A 346 -9.83 18.36 13.05
C SER A 346 -8.86 18.34 14.23
N VAL A 347 -9.08 19.22 15.21
CA VAL A 347 -8.43 19.12 16.52
C VAL A 347 -9.15 18.05 17.33
N VAL A 348 -8.35 17.08 17.82
CA VAL A 348 -8.80 15.92 18.61
C VAL A 348 -8.22 15.93 20.02
N TRP A 349 -7.59 17.03 20.40
CA TRP A 349 -6.95 17.23 21.70
C TRP A 349 -7.98 17.23 22.82
N ASN A 350 -7.74 16.43 23.85
CA ASN A 350 -8.51 16.43 25.07
C ASN A 350 -7.59 16.76 26.25
N ASP A 351 -7.78 17.92 26.85
CA ASP A 351 -7.02 18.39 28.01
C ASP A 351 -7.52 17.82 29.36
N GLY A 352 -8.51 16.89 29.30
CA GLY A 352 -9.13 16.32 30.49
C GLY A 352 -10.13 17.23 31.18
N THR A 353 -10.35 18.45 30.71
CA THR A 353 -11.31 19.41 31.30
C THR A 353 -12.72 19.28 30.72
N GLN A 354 -12.87 18.65 29.56
CA GLN A 354 -14.19 18.37 28.97
C GLN A 354 -14.78 17.09 29.54
N THR A 355 -15.47 17.20 30.65
CA THR A 355 -16.44 16.18 31.09
C THR A 355 -17.54 16.10 30.03
N ALA A 356 -17.82 14.86 29.59
CA ALA A 356 -18.90 14.58 28.65
C ALA A 356 -20.19 15.29 29.07
N SER A 357 -20.58 16.33 28.37
CA SER A 357 -21.91 16.88 28.43
C SER A 357 -22.85 15.91 27.71
N SER A 358 -23.40 14.97 28.45
CA SER A 358 -24.55 14.20 28.04
C SER A 358 -25.77 15.13 27.98
N SER A 359 -26.00 15.74 26.81
CA SER A 359 -27.30 16.34 26.53
C SER A 359 -28.24 15.26 26.02
N GLY A 360 -28.99 14.67 26.96
CA GLY A 360 -30.27 14.11 26.62
C GLY A 360 -31.22 15.23 26.20
N GLY A 361 -31.74 15.13 25.02
CA GLY A 361 -32.77 15.98 24.45
C GLY A 361 -33.60 15.15 23.49
N ASN A 362 -34.63 14.50 24.01
CA ASN A 362 -35.77 14.06 23.22
C ASN A 362 -36.39 15.29 22.57
N ASP A 363 -36.53 15.31 21.27
CA ASP A 363 -37.73 15.89 20.67
C ASP A 363 -38.05 15.20 19.33
N THR A 364 -39.23 14.66 19.28
CA THR A 364 -39.96 14.06 18.18
C THR A 364 -40.65 15.17 17.39
N THR A 365 -40.54 15.15 16.08
CA THR A 365 -41.52 15.47 15.00
C THR A 365 -40.72 15.80 13.74
N GLY A 366 -40.72 15.05 12.62
CA GLY A 366 -41.84 14.86 11.74
C GLY A 366 -41.55 15.54 10.40
N VAL A 367 -41.68 14.74 9.30
CA VAL A 367 -41.89 15.17 7.89
C VAL A 367 -40.67 15.44 7.01
N GLY A 368 -40.23 14.52 6.18
CA GLY A 368 -40.55 14.38 4.76
C GLY A 368 -39.75 15.30 3.83
N GLY A 369 -38.83 14.73 3.04
CA GLY A 369 -38.19 15.45 1.95
C GLY A 369 -37.22 14.55 1.18
N THR A 370 -37.72 13.82 0.18
CA THR A 370 -36.95 13.04 -0.79
C THR A 370 -36.19 14.00 -1.73
N GLY A 371 -34.89 13.95 -1.69
CA GLY A 371 -34.04 14.60 -2.67
C GLY A 371 -32.98 13.63 -3.16
N THR A 372 -33.27 12.90 -4.24
CA THR A 372 -32.34 12.09 -4.99
C THR A 372 -31.38 12.99 -5.78
N VAL A 373 -30.11 13.00 -5.40
CA VAL A 373 -29.06 13.53 -6.24
C VAL A 373 -28.45 12.36 -7.02
N ALA A 374 -28.70 12.35 -8.31
CA ALA A 374 -28.14 11.38 -9.25
C ALA A 374 -26.67 11.70 -9.53
N HIS A 375 -25.79 10.78 -9.27
CA HIS A 375 -24.43 10.79 -9.82
C HIS A 375 -24.43 10.17 -11.22
N PRO A 376 -23.74 10.78 -12.18
CA PRO A 376 -23.66 10.19 -13.54
C PRO A 376 -22.80 8.93 -13.54
N SER A 377 -23.36 7.87 -14.03
CA SER A 377 -22.70 6.62 -14.30
C SER A 377 -21.75 6.77 -15.49
N LEU A 378 -20.46 6.60 -15.29
CA LEU A 378 -19.50 6.36 -16.35
C LEU A 378 -19.55 4.88 -16.74
N ALA A 379 -20.52 4.52 -17.57
CA ALA A 379 -20.50 3.29 -18.33
C ALA A 379 -19.86 3.59 -19.68
N SER A 380 -18.61 3.24 -19.87
CA SER A 380 -17.97 3.20 -21.18
C SER A 380 -17.29 1.85 -21.40
N ARG A 381 -17.77 1.23 -22.38
CA ARG A 381 -17.47 0.00 -23.12
C ARG A 381 -16.05 -0.55 -22.96
N TRP A 382 -16.04 -1.83 -22.75
CA TRP A 382 -14.90 -2.74 -22.84
C TRP A 382 -14.70 -3.22 -24.27
#